data_80e99e3c54cd66135f4ae6986e5c2d56
#
_entry.id   80e99e3c54cd66135f4ae6986e5c2d56
#
_cell.length_a   1.000
_cell.length_b   1.000
_cell.length_c   1.000
_cell.angle_alpha   90.00
_cell.angle_beta   90.00
_cell.angle_gamma   90.00
#
_symmetry.space_group_name_H-M   'P 1'
#
loop_
_entity.id
_entity.type
_entity.pdbx_description
1 polymer ?
#
loop_
_entity_poly.entity_id
_entity_poly.type
_entity_poly.pdbx_seq_one_letter_code
_entity_poly.pdbx_strand_id
1 'polypeptide(L)'
;KTKAIKSSNQDYLNTLRGEDLTTSLKALTLASQTAWGVNQFVLETLEYCWEERIEVGSLIDRELAELPTKPLDIDTNKEARKEWRYLASLIHDMNAQNMVKRYQILSMIDTAKRYCDEKFYHVYQFDFTGRMYPLTAHFHPQGNDIARGLHRFHEGAEIKTKQDLNWLAIAGANHWGLNKHTYEERLEWAYIEGTDLAEEVYKDPIGNVGIWGKAKEPFQFLAWCKEWCEFQCEGYGYVSHHVCCLDGTNNGYQHIAGLISNQHLANKVNLQNVKQPQDLYKQILDVLLMLLKYDKSEQAEVWYAQKDKLTRKFIKKPVLMIPYNSTTFGIANYIEKYFVNENVFIAKNFKNNFYLATMIEQAVKYVTPESYEVLKYLQTTALCFNKENKPISWHTPSGFLVQQNYYKNDVKVVKTKLSNSSMRLHLNEPDTTMVDKRRQAQGFPSNYIHSLDAAHCHMSLVEASKH
;
A
#
# COMPACT_ATOMS: atom_id res chain seq x y z
N LYS A 1 -20.98 -14.28 -15.59
CA LYS A 1 -20.92 -14.54 -14.13
C LYS A 1 -19.49 -14.38 -13.66
N THR A 2 -19.26 -13.51 -12.69
CA THR A 2 -17.94 -13.29 -12.10
C THR A 2 -17.66 -14.40 -11.07
N LYS A 3 -16.42 -14.92 -11.07
CA LYS A 3 -16.01 -15.90 -10.05
C LYS A 3 -15.72 -15.15 -8.73
N ALA A 4 -16.18 -15.69 -7.61
CA ALA A 4 -15.87 -15.10 -6.29
C ALA A 4 -14.39 -15.19 -5.93
N ILE A 5 -13.66 -16.14 -6.50
CA ILE A 5 -12.24 -16.38 -6.23
C ILE A 5 -11.46 -16.29 -7.54
N LYS A 6 -10.42 -15.45 -7.55
CA LYS A 6 -9.51 -15.26 -8.68
C LYS A 6 -8.48 -16.39 -8.73
N SER A 7 -8.79 -17.44 -9.47
CA SER A 7 -7.85 -18.53 -9.72
C SER A 7 -8.07 -19.14 -11.11
N SER A 8 -6.98 -19.53 -11.77
CA SER A 8 -7.01 -20.36 -12.98
C SER A 8 -6.90 -21.86 -12.67
N ASN A 9 -6.51 -22.22 -11.45
CA ASN A 9 -6.36 -23.61 -11.02
C ASN A 9 -7.73 -24.24 -10.75
N GLN A 10 -8.18 -25.10 -11.66
CA GLN A 10 -9.49 -25.72 -11.57
C GLN A 10 -9.60 -26.74 -10.42
N ASP A 11 -8.52 -27.45 -10.09
CA ASP A 11 -8.51 -28.43 -9.00
C ASP A 11 -8.67 -27.73 -7.64
N TYR A 12 -7.97 -26.62 -7.44
CA TYR A 12 -8.17 -25.79 -6.26
C TYR A 12 -9.60 -25.25 -6.15
N LEU A 13 -10.17 -24.75 -7.26
CA LEU A 13 -11.56 -24.28 -7.28
C LEU A 13 -12.57 -25.41 -6.99
N ASN A 14 -12.27 -26.63 -7.42
CA ASN A 14 -13.12 -27.80 -7.12
C ASN A 14 -13.02 -28.18 -5.63
N THR A 15 -11.81 -28.15 -5.04
CA THR A 15 -11.62 -28.37 -3.60
C THR A 15 -12.41 -27.36 -2.78
N LEU A 16 -12.35 -26.08 -3.13
CA LEU A 16 -13.07 -25.01 -2.42
C LEU A 16 -14.61 -25.19 -2.41
N ARG A 17 -15.17 -25.94 -3.35
CA ARG A 17 -16.63 -26.22 -3.36
C ARG A 17 -17.08 -27.13 -2.21
N GLY A 18 -16.16 -27.87 -1.63
CA GLY A 18 -16.42 -28.75 -0.47
C GLY A 18 -16.15 -28.06 0.87
N GLU A 19 -15.64 -26.82 0.87
CA GLU A 19 -15.24 -26.09 2.07
C GLU A 19 -16.36 -25.17 2.59
N ASP A 20 -16.40 -24.97 3.91
CA ASP A 20 -17.28 -23.97 4.52
C ASP A 20 -16.71 -22.57 4.38
N LEU A 21 -17.14 -21.84 3.37
CA LEU A 21 -16.76 -20.47 3.11
C LEU A 21 -17.79 -19.43 3.59
N THR A 22 -18.73 -19.82 4.45
CA THR A 22 -19.89 -19.01 4.84
C THR A 22 -19.47 -17.62 5.36
N THR A 23 -18.52 -17.55 6.29
CA THR A 23 -18.02 -16.26 6.85
C THR A 23 -17.39 -15.40 5.77
N SER A 24 -16.52 -15.99 4.95
CA SER A 24 -15.81 -15.26 3.89
C SER A 24 -16.78 -14.76 2.81
N LEU A 25 -17.71 -15.60 2.36
CA LEU A 25 -18.70 -15.19 1.35
C LEU A 25 -19.68 -14.14 1.88
N LYS A 26 -20.05 -14.20 3.17
CA LYS A 26 -20.86 -13.16 3.80
C LYS A 26 -20.11 -11.82 3.82
N ALA A 27 -18.82 -11.83 4.19
CA ALA A 27 -17.99 -10.61 4.16
C ALA A 27 -17.88 -10.03 2.73
N LEU A 28 -17.65 -10.89 1.71
CA LEU A 28 -17.61 -10.48 0.31
C LEU A 28 -18.94 -9.86 -0.14
N THR A 29 -20.06 -10.45 0.28
CA THR A 29 -21.40 -9.96 -0.03
C THR A 29 -21.64 -8.60 0.60
N LEU A 30 -21.32 -8.42 1.89
CA LEU A 30 -21.44 -7.13 2.60
C LEU A 30 -20.63 -6.03 1.90
N ALA A 31 -19.35 -6.30 1.59
CA ALA A 31 -18.52 -5.34 0.87
C ALA A 31 -19.08 -5.00 -0.52
N SER A 32 -19.64 -6.00 -1.24
CA SER A 32 -20.19 -5.80 -2.58
C SER A 32 -21.58 -5.14 -2.56
N GLN A 33 -22.32 -5.21 -1.47
CA GLN A 33 -23.62 -4.58 -1.28
C GLN A 33 -23.52 -3.16 -0.70
N THR A 34 -22.34 -2.71 -0.29
CA THR A 34 -22.12 -1.34 0.16
C THR A 34 -22.38 -0.37 -1.01
N ALA A 35 -23.35 0.51 -0.81
CA ALA A 35 -23.75 1.50 -1.81
C ALA A 35 -22.82 2.71 -1.75
N TRP A 36 -22.32 3.11 -2.90
CA TRP A 36 -21.42 4.24 -3.09
C TRP A 36 -22.04 5.33 -3.92
N GLY A 37 -21.58 6.56 -3.73
CA GLY A 37 -21.84 7.72 -4.56
C GLY A 37 -20.56 8.48 -4.85
N VAL A 38 -20.61 9.40 -5.80
CA VAL A 38 -19.49 10.31 -6.10
C VAL A 38 -19.56 11.54 -5.18
N ASN A 39 -18.44 11.96 -4.64
CA ASN A 39 -18.30 13.25 -3.97
C ASN A 39 -18.14 14.35 -5.02
N GLN A 40 -19.23 15.06 -5.33
CA GLN A 40 -19.27 16.09 -6.37
C GLN A 40 -18.33 17.25 -6.09
N PHE A 41 -18.24 17.69 -4.83
CA PHE A 41 -17.35 18.78 -4.42
C PHE A 41 -15.87 18.47 -4.71
N VAL A 42 -15.48 17.23 -4.46
CA VAL A 42 -14.11 16.75 -4.79
C VAL A 42 -13.95 16.61 -6.30
N LEU A 43 -14.98 16.12 -7.01
CA LEU A 43 -14.92 15.95 -8.47
C LEU A 43 -14.74 17.29 -9.18
N GLU A 44 -15.54 18.28 -8.86
CA GLU A 44 -15.48 19.62 -9.45
C GLU A 44 -14.12 20.28 -9.22
N THR A 45 -13.61 20.19 -7.99
CA THR A 45 -12.27 20.72 -7.64
C THR A 45 -11.15 19.97 -8.38
N LEU A 46 -11.24 18.64 -8.47
CA LEU A 46 -10.28 17.80 -9.18
C LEU A 46 -10.27 18.13 -10.69
N GLU A 47 -11.43 18.32 -11.30
CA GLU A 47 -11.55 18.68 -12.72
C GLU A 47 -10.89 20.02 -12.99
N TYR A 48 -11.17 21.02 -12.18
CA TYR A 48 -10.53 22.33 -12.29
C TYR A 48 -9.00 22.20 -12.16
N CYS A 49 -8.51 21.53 -11.13
CA CYS A 49 -7.06 21.32 -10.95
C CYS A 49 -6.44 20.57 -12.15
N TRP A 50 -7.19 19.60 -12.72
CA TRP A 50 -6.75 18.88 -13.90
C TRP A 50 -6.68 19.75 -15.15
N GLU A 51 -7.67 20.59 -15.39
CA GLU A 51 -7.75 21.49 -16.56
C GLU A 51 -6.68 22.58 -16.49
N GLU A 52 -6.53 23.21 -15.33
CA GLU A 52 -5.57 24.29 -15.09
C GLU A 52 -4.13 23.79 -14.78
N ARG A 53 -3.90 22.46 -14.84
CA ARG A 53 -2.59 21.83 -14.59
C ARG A 53 -2.00 22.13 -13.20
N ILE A 54 -2.84 22.20 -12.20
CA ILE A 54 -2.41 22.41 -10.82
C ILE A 54 -1.93 21.08 -10.23
N GLU A 55 -0.65 21.03 -9.85
CA GLU A 55 -0.09 19.87 -9.18
C GLU A 55 -0.47 19.86 -7.70
N VAL A 56 -1.18 18.82 -7.25
CA VAL A 56 -1.56 18.64 -5.86
C VAL A 56 -1.66 17.16 -5.50
N GLY A 57 -1.01 16.76 -4.42
CA GLY A 57 -1.03 15.36 -3.95
C GLY A 57 -0.51 14.38 -5.00
N SER A 58 -1.38 13.50 -5.49
CA SER A 58 -1.07 12.53 -6.54
C SER A 58 -1.44 13.01 -7.96
N LEU A 59 -1.97 14.22 -8.09
CA LEU A 59 -2.21 14.88 -9.36
C LEU A 59 -0.88 15.40 -9.90
N ILE A 60 -0.43 14.83 -11.00
CA ILE A 60 0.88 15.11 -11.59
C ILE A 60 0.79 15.98 -12.83
N ASP A 61 1.84 16.75 -13.09
CA ASP A 61 1.97 17.52 -14.31
C ASP A 61 1.81 16.66 -15.58
N ARG A 62 1.27 17.27 -16.62
CA ARG A 62 1.04 16.65 -17.93
C ARG A 62 2.27 16.73 -18.84
N GLU A 63 3.24 17.56 -18.52
CA GLU A 63 4.44 17.70 -19.33
C GLU A 63 5.39 16.51 -19.13
N LEU A 64 6.10 16.17 -20.19
CA LEU A 64 7.15 15.16 -20.13
C LEU A 64 8.41 15.82 -19.59
N ALA A 65 9.07 15.18 -18.65
CA ALA A 65 10.37 15.62 -18.21
C ALA A 65 11.36 15.55 -19.37
N GLU A 66 12.13 16.61 -19.54
CA GLU A 66 13.14 16.72 -20.59
C GLU A 66 14.30 15.75 -20.37
N LEU A 67 14.84 15.24 -21.47
CA LEU A 67 16.04 14.40 -21.42
C LEU A 67 17.26 15.23 -21.01
N PRO A 68 18.24 14.64 -20.34
CA PRO A 68 19.47 15.36 -19.97
C PRO A 68 20.20 15.79 -21.23
N THR A 69 20.82 16.97 -21.19
CA THR A 69 21.63 17.49 -22.28
C THR A 69 22.74 16.50 -22.64
N LYS A 70 22.90 16.20 -23.92
CA LYS A 70 23.97 15.31 -24.38
C LYS A 70 25.33 15.96 -24.16
N PRO A 71 26.28 15.27 -23.51
CA PRO A 71 27.66 15.75 -23.43
C PRO A 71 28.26 15.99 -24.82
N LEU A 72 29.05 17.01 -24.98
CA LEU A 72 29.71 17.36 -26.26
C LEU A 72 30.63 16.26 -26.77
N ASP A 73 31.21 15.47 -25.85
CA ASP A 73 32.14 14.39 -26.11
C ASP A 73 31.47 13.01 -26.18
N ILE A 74 30.14 12.93 -26.26
CA ILE A 74 29.35 11.67 -26.16
C ILE A 74 29.77 10.61 -27.19
N ASP A 75 30.28 11.04 -28.34
CA ASP A 75 30.67 10.13 -29.42
C ASP A 75 32.06 9.51 -29.21
N THR A 76 32.93 10.20 -28.52
CA THR A 76 34.32 9.79 -28.24
C THR A 76 34.52 9.23 -26.83
N ASN A 77 33.76 9.72 -25.84
CA ASN A 77 33.86 9.34 -24.44
C ASN A 77 32.84 8.24 -24.08
N LYS A 78 33.32 7.00 -23.92
CA LYS A 78 32.46 5.84 -23.60
C LYS A 78 31.79 5.97 -22.22
N GLU A 79 32.45 6.58 -21.24
CA GLU A 79 31.91 6.75 -19.89
C GLU A 79 30.82 7.81 -19.86
N ALA A 80 31.05 8.97 -20.49
CA ALA A 80 30.03 10.01 -20.64
C ALA A 80 28.80 9.50 -21.38
N ARG A 81 29.01 8.68 -22.43
CA ARG A 81 27.90 8.00 -23.14
C ARG A 81 27.14 7.02 -22.25
N LYS A 82 27.81 6.24 -21.41
CA LYS A 82 27.18 5.30 -20.49
C LYS A 82 26.36 6.02 -19.42
N GLU A 83 26.91 7.08 -18.88
CA GLU A 83 26.24 7.90 -17.85
C GLU A 83 25.01 8.62 -18.45
N TRP A 84 25.15 9.25 -19.60
CA TRP A 84 24.02 9.89 -20.26
C TRP A 84 22.89 8.91 -20.60
N ARG A 85 23.22 7.71 -21.13
CA ARG A 85 22.22 6.68 -21.41
C ARG A 85 21.51 6.21 -20.15
N TYR A 86 22.21 6.09 -19.04
CA TYR A 86 21.61 5.74 -17.76
C TYR A 86 20.63 6.81 -17.28
N LEU A 87 21.03 8.08 -17.28
CA LEU A 87 20.16 9.21 -16.91
C LEU A 87 18.95 9.34 -17.85
N ALA A 88 19.17 9.21 -19.15
CA ALA A 88 18.08 9.23 -20.12
C ALA A 88 17.09 8.07 -19.90
N SER A 89 17.57 6.87 -19.56
CA SER A 89 16.71 5.73 -19.22
C SER A 89 15.84 6.00 -18.01
N LEU A 90 16.39 6.62 -16.96
CA LEU A 90 15.61 7.00 -15.77
C LEU A 90 14.48 7.98 -16.10
N ILE A 91 14.76 8.98 -16.95
CA ILE A 91 13.74 9.96 -17.37
C ILE A 91 12.70 9.30 -18.27
N HIS A 92 13.09 8.40 -19.19
CA HIS A 92 12.13 7.63 -19.98
C HIS A 92 11.22 6.76 -19.11
N ASP A 93 11.78 6.06 -18.11
CA ASP A 93 11.02 5.25 -17.18
C ASP A 93 10.04 6.10 -16.34
N MET A 94 10.50 7.27 -15.86
CA MET A 94 9.67 8.23 -15.14
C MET A 94 8.53 8.76 -16.01
N ASN A 95 8.81 9.17 -17.24
CA ASN A 95 7.81 9.65 -18.19
C ASN A 95 6.78 8.57 -18.53
N ALA A 96 7.22 7.32 -18.70
CA ALA A 96 6.32 6.20 -18.93
C ALA A 96 5.40 5.93 -17.72
N GLN A 97 5.95 5.95 -16.50
CA GLN A 97 5.16 5.82 -15.27
C GLN A 97 4.17 6.98 -15.09
N ASN A 98 4.58 8.21 -15.37
CA ASN A 98 3.72 9.38 -15.30
C ASN A 98 2.61 9.33 -16.35
N MET A 99 2.88 8.84 -17.54
CA MET A 99 1.86 8.64 -18.57
C MET A 99 0.78 7.64 -18.10
N VAL A 100 1.18 6.53 -17.50
CA VAL A 100 0.23 5.56 -16.92
C VAL A 100 -0.63 6.21 -15.84
N LYS A 101 -0.02 6.99 -14.92
CA LYS A 101 -0.77 7.70 -13.87
C LYS A 101 -1.78 8.70 -14.44
N ARG A 102 -1.41 9.44 -15.49
CA ARG A 102 -2.32 10.37 -16.20
C ARG A 102 -3.54 9.66 -16.75
N TYR A 103 -3.35 8.53 -17.43
CA TYR A 103 -4.47 7.72 -17.92
C TYR A 103 -5.36 7.18 -16.78
N GLN A 104 -4.76 6.81 -15.66
CA GLN A 104 -5.52 6.39 -14.47
C GLN A 104 -6.38 7.53 -13.93
N ILE A 105 -5.83 8.74 -13.82
CA ILE A 105 -6.55 9.93 -13.34
C ILE A 105 -7.69 10.28 -14.30
N LEU A 106 -7.44 10.34 -15.61
CA LEU A 106 -8.48 10.58 -16.62
C LEU A 106 -9.61 9.54 -16.54
N SER A 107 -9.24 8.26 -16.42
CA SER A 107 -10.22 7.18 -16.28
C SER A 107 -11.06 7.31 -15.00
N MET A 108 -10.46 7.80 -13.90
CA MET A 108 -11.20 8.06 -12.66
C MET A 108 -12.17 9.23 -12.82
N ILE A 109 -11.72 10.35 -13.41
CA ILE A 109 -12.56 11.52 -13.68
C ILE A 109 -13.74 11.13 -14.58
N ASP A 110 -13.48 10.47 -15.72
CA ASP A 110 -14.52 10.04 -16.66
C ASP A 110 -15.54 9.11 -16.01
N THR A 111 -15.05 8.18 -15.16
CA THR A 111 -15.94 7.26 -14.44
C THR A 111 -16.75 8.00 -13.39
N ALA A 112 -16.13 8.90 -12.62
CA ALA A 112 -16.83 9.70 -11.62
C ALA A 112 -17.91 10.58 -12.25
N LYS A 113 -17.63 11.27 -13.37
CA LYS A 113 -18.62 12.04 -14.14
C LYS A 113 -19.82 11.19 -14.56
N ARG A 114 -19.56 9.98 -15.05
CA ARG A 114 -20.60 9.08 -15.52
C ARG A 114 -21.55 8.61 -14.42
N TYR A 115 -21.05 8.50 -13.19
CA TYR A 115 -21.80 8.02 -12.02
C TYR A 115 -22.09 9.12 -11.01
N CYS A 116 -21.97 10.39 -11.38
CA CYS A 116 -22.08 11.55 -10.49
C CYS A 116 -23.39 11.57 -9.69
N ASP A 117 -24.51 11.28 -10.38
CA ASP A 117 -25.86 11.30 -9.80
C ASP A 117 -26.40 9.89 -9.51
N GLU A 118 -25.55 8.87 -9.66
CA GLU A 118 -25.96 7.48 -9.60
C GLU A 118 -25.48 6.80 -8.31
N LYS A 119 -26.32 5.91 -7.79
CA LYS A 119 -25.91 4.93 -6.80
C LYS A 119 -25.23 3.76 -7.48
N PHE A 120 -24.03 3.41 -7.06
CA PHE A 120 -23.27 2.31 -7.63
C PHE A 120 -22.66 1.38 -6.58
N TYR A 121 -22.15 0.24 -7.04
CA TYR A 121 -21.60 -0.81 -6.19
C TYR A 121 -20.27 -1.33 -6.76
N HIS A 122 -19.37 -1.71 -5.89
CA HIS A 122 -18.13 -2.40 -6.29
C HIS A 122 -18.27 -3.90 -6.11
N VAL A 123 -18.02 -4.65 -7.17
CA VAL A 123 -17.94 -6.11 -7.10
C VAL A 123 -16.55 -6.50 -6.63
N TYR A 124 -16.47 -7.27 -5.55
CA TYR A 124 -15.24 -7.77 -4.98
C TYR A 124 -14.98 -9.23 -5.36
N GLN A 125 -13.73 -9.62 -5.30
CA GLN A 125 -13.25 -10.96 -5.58
C GLN A 125 -12.11 -11.30 -4.60
N PHE A 126 -12.04 -12.55 -4.14
CA PHE A 126 -10.89 -13.02 -3.37
C PHE A 126 -9.71 -13.36 -4.27
N ASP A 127 -8.50 -13.11 -3.79
CA ASP A 127 -7.32 -13.81 -4.26
C ASP A 127 -7.19 -15.18 -3.55
N PHE A 128 -6.12 -15.93 -3.87
CA PHE A 128 -5.90 -17.25 -3.28
C PHE A 128 -5.54 -17.22 -1.78
N THR A 129 -5.18 -16.06 -1.22
CA THR A 129 -4.92 -15.86 0.23
C THR A 129 -6.19 -15.47 0.99
N GLY A 130 -7.28 -15.19 0.29
CA GLY A 130 -8.55 -14.73 0.85
C GLY A 130 -8.68 -13.21 0.91
N ARG A 131 -7.70 -12.43 0.46
CA ARG A 131 -7.83 -10.97 0.41
C ARG A 131 -8.85 -10.54 -0.63
N MET A 132 -9.67 -9.55 -0.28
CA MET A 132 -10.71 -8.99 -1.14
C MET A 132 -10.17 -7.84 -1.97
N TYR A 133 -10.39 -7.90 -3.27
CA TYR A 133 -10.04 -6.83 -4.21
C TYR A 133 -11.25 -6.48 -5.08
N PRO A 134 -11.49 -5.17 -5.33
CA PRO A 134 -12.51 -4.75 -6.29
C PRO A 134 -12.07 -5.16 -7.70
N LEU A 135 -13.05 -5.44 -8.56
CA LEU A 135 -12.79 -5.75 -9.98
C LEU A 135 -12.51 -4.50 -10.81
N THR A 136 -12.95 -3.35 -10.33
CA THR A 136 -12.71 -2.06 -10.97
C THR A 136 -11.22 -1.72 -10.91
N ALA A 137 -10.65 -1.26 -12.02
CA ALA A 137 -9.20 -1.10 -12.13
C ALA A 137 -8.65 0.12 -11.36
N HIS A 138 -9.34 1.25 -11.37
CA HIS A 138 -8.81 2.53 -10.84
C HIS A 138 -9.77 3.25 -9.91
N PHE A 139 -11.04 3.34 -10.28
CA PHE A 139 -12.07 4.03 -9.51
C PHE A 139 -12.70 3.07 -8.49
N HIS A 140 -12.11 2.98 -7.29
CA HIS A 140 -12.57 2.11 -6.20
C HIS A 140 -12.02 2.56 -4.84
N PRO A 141 -12.68 2.20 -3.70
CA PRO A 141 -12.31 2.71 -2.37
C PRO A 141 -10.97 2.17 -1.81
N GLN A 142 -10.35 1.18 -2.46
CA GLN A 142 -8.98 0.73 -2.16
C GLN A 142 -7.93 1.42 -3.04
N GLY A 143 -8.32 2.44 -3.82
CA GLY A 143 -7.44 3.19 -4.70
C GLY A 143 -6.51 4.17 -3.99
N ASN A 144 -5.93 5.07 -4.78
CA ASN A 144 -5.12 6.18 -4.27
C ASN A 144 -6.00 7.27 -3.62
N ASP A 145 -5.38 8.34 -3.12
CA ASP A 145 -6.06 9.44 -2.46
C ASP A 145 -7.17 10.08 -3.32
N ILE A 146 -6.93 10.29 -4.62
CA ILE A 146 -7.95 10.80 -5.56
C ILE A 146 -9.16 9.86 -5.62
N ALA A 147 -8.93 8.56 -5.81
CA ALA A 147 -10.02 7.60 -5.88
C ALA A 147 -10.83 7.58 -4.57
N ARG A 148 -10.15 7.60 -3.41
CA ARG A 148 -10.81 7.61 -2.10
C ARG A 148 -11.57 8.92 -1.85
N GLY A 149 -11.01 10.06 -2.19
CA GLY A 149 -11.66 11.36 -2.04
C GLY A 149 -12.91 11.51 -2.91
N LEU A 150 -12.93 10.88 -4.08
CA LEU A 150 -14.09 10.85 -4.98
C LEU A 150 -15.23 9.94 -4.48
N HIS A 151 -14.96 8.99 -3.55
CA HIS A 151 -15.98 8.10 -3.01
C HIS A 151 -16.64 8.68 -1.77
N ARG A 152 -17.94 8.59 -1.69
CA ARG A 152 -18.73 8.79 -0.47
C ARG A 152 -19.69 7.62 -0.27
N PHE A 153 -20.09 7.33 0.95
CA PHE A 153 -21.20 6.42 1.17
C PHE A 153 -22.47 7.01 0.57
N HIS A 154 -23.22 6.21 -0.19
CA HIS A 154 -24.50 6.67 -0.72
C HIS A 154 -25.52 6.86 0.40
N GLU A 155 -25.55 5.91 1.32
CA GLU A 155 -26.33 5.98 2.55
C GLU A 155 -25.39 6.48 3.65
N GLY A 156 -25.69 7.69 4.18
CA GLY A 156 -24.88 8.29 5.23
C GLY A 156 -25.23 7.75 6.61
N ALA A 157 -24.47 8.18 7.59
CA ALA A 157 -24.72 7.90 9.01
C ALA A 157 -25.04 9.21 9.74
N GLU A 158 -26.12 9.22 10.50
CA GLU A 158 -26.52 10.38 11.31
C GLU A 158 -25.58 10.56 12.49
N ILE A 159 -25.04 11.77 12.66
CA ILE A 159 -24.23 12.15 13.82
C ILE A 159 -25.18 12.52 14.98
N LYS A 160 -25.35 11.59 15.92
CA LYS A 160 -26.26 11.72 17.06
C LYS A 160 -25.57 12.15 18.34
N THR A 161 -24.35 11.75 18.51
CA THR A 161 -23.61 11.92 19.76
C THR A 161 -22.25 12.59 19.53
N LYS A 162 -21.67 13.14 20.61
CA LYS A 162 -20.31 13.65 20.58
C LYS A 162 -19.28 12.57 20.16
N GLN A 163 -19.57 11.31 20.47
CA GLN A 163 -18.68 10.21 20.09
C GLN A 163 -18.67 10.00 18.56
N ASP A 164 -19.83 10.11 17.91
CA ASP A 164 -19.92 10.00 16.44
C ASP A 164 -19.15 11.15 15.80
N LEU A 165 -19.33 12.38 16.30
CA LEU A 165 -18.61 13.56 15.85
C LEU A 165 -17.08 13.41 16.04
N ASN A 166 -16.66 12.83 17.16
CA ASN A 166 -15.24 12.60 17.43
C ASN A 166 -14.58 11.72 16.37
N TRP A 167 -15.31 10.72 15.82
CA TRP A 167 -14.76 9.91 14.73
C TRP A 167 -14.60 10.69 13.43
N LEU A 168 -15.53 11.57 13.10
CA LEU A 168 -15.40 12.48 11.96
C LEU A 168 -14.20 13.44 12.17
N ALA A 169 -14.03 13.99 13.36
CA ALA A 169 -12.90 14.85 13.71
C ALA A 169 -11.55 14.13 13.57
N ILE A 170 -11.46 12.89 14.11
CA ILE A 170 -10.26 12.05 14.00
C ILE A 170 -9.95 11.73 12.54
N ALA A 171 -10.95 11.50 11.69
CA ALA A 171 -10.75 11.25 10.25
C ALA A 171 -10.04 12.44 9.58
N GLY A 172 -10.49 13.67 9.83
CA GLY A 172 -9.85 14.87 9.30
C GLY A 172 -8.40 15.02 9.74
N ALA A 173 -8.14 14.85 11.03
CA ALA A 173 -6.78 14.88 11.57
C ALA A 173 -5.87 13.79 10.93
N ASN A 174 -6.41 12.60 10.64
CA ASN A 174 -5.69 11.54 9.96
C ASN A 174 -5.36 11.90 8.51
N HIS A 175 -6.31 12.49 7.77
CA HIS A 175 -6.10 12.95 6.39
C HIS A 175 -5.09 14.10 6.33
N TRP A 176 -5.11 15.00 7.30
CA TRP A 176 -4.08 16.03 7.43
C TRP A 176 -2.68 15.46 7.65
N GLY A 177 -2.57 14.37 8.40
CA GLY A 177 -1.30 13.65 8.63
C GLY A 177 -0.95 13.43 10.10
N LEU A 178 -1.84 13.74 11.03
CA LEU A 178 -1.65 13.60 12.49
C LEU A 178 -1.90 12.18 13.00
N ASN A 179 -1.90 11.17 12.12
CA ASN A 179 -2.20 9.77 12.46
C ASN A 179 -1.18 9.08 13.39
N LYS A 180 -0.19 9.83 13.91
CA LYS A 180 0.79 9.37 14.92
C LYS A 180 0.62 10.05 16.28
N HIS A 181 -0.28 11.01 16.36
CA HIS A 181 -0.66 11.69 17.59
C HIS A 181 -1.70 10.88 18.37
N THR A 182 -1.92 11.21 19.65
CA THR A 182 -2.99 10.62 20.47
C THR A 182 -4.36 11.00 19.91
N TYR A 183 -5.40 10.31 20.35
CA TYR A 183 -6.77 10.68 19.97
C TYR A 183 -7.15 12.07 20.49
N GLU A 184 -6.71 12.41 21.70
CA GLU A 184 -6.93 13.71 22.31
C GLU A 184 -6.30 14.84 21.49
N GLU A 185 -5.04 14.69 21.09
CA GLU A 185 -4.33 15.68 20.26
C GLU A 185 -4.99 15.84 18.88
N ARG A 186 -5.49 14.75 18.28
CA ARG A 186 -6.20 14.81 16.98
C ARG A 186 -7.54 15.53 17.13
N LEU A 187 -8.27 15.29 18.22
CA LEU A 187 -9.53 15.98 18.51
C LEU A 187 -9.30 17.45 18.75
N GLU A 188 -8.30 17.82 19.57
CA GLU A 188 -7.95 19.21 19.83
C GLU A 188 -7.62 19.94 18.53
N TRP A 189 -6.78 19.35 17.69
CA TRP A 189 -6.45 19.92 16.39
C TRP A 189 -7.70 20.09 15.50
N ALA A 190 -8.56 19.08 15.41
CA ALA A 190 -9.73 19.13 14.53
C ALA A 190 -10.75 20.20 14.95
N TYR A 191 -10.95 20.37 16.27
CA TYR A 191 -11.89 21.37 16.81
C TYR A 191 -11.35 22.81 16.77
N ILE A 192 -10.06 23.01 16.63
CA ILE A 192 -9.41 24.34 16.59
C ILE A 192 -8.88 24.60 15.18
N GLU A 193 -7.63 24.23 14.92
CA GLU A 193 -6.96 24.50 13.64
C GLU A 193 -7.68 23.85 12.45
N GLY A 194 -8.18 22.63 12.62
CA GLY A 194 -8.88 21.88 11.57
C GLY A 194 -10.17 22.56 11.16
N THR A 195 -10.89 23.18 12.08
CA THR A 195 -12.12 23.95 11.78
C THR A 195 -11.81 25.16 10.94
N ASP A 196 -10.81 25.99 11.34
CA ASP A 196 -10.43 27.18 10.59
C ASP A 196 -9.97 26.84 9.16
N LEU A 197 -9.15 25.78 9.02
CA LEU A 197 -8.70 25.31 7.70
C LEU A 197 -9.88 24.80 6.85
N ALA A 198 -10.80 24.05 7.45
CA ALA A 198 -11.94 23.51 6.73
C ALA A 198 -12.86 24.61 6.21
N GLU A 199 -13.12 25.66 7.00
CA GLU A 199 -13.92 26.81 6.59
C GLU A 199 -13.31 27.56 5.41
N GLU A 200 -11.98 27.80 5.42
CA GLU A 200 -11.29 28.47 4.32
C GLU A 200 -11.36 27.62 3.05
N VAL A 201 -11.08 26.33 3.16
CA VAL A 201 -11.11 25.41 2.02
C VAL A 201 -12.51 25.21 1.46
N TYR A 202 -13.52 25.10 2.32
CA TYR A 202 -14.92 24.90 1.87
C TYR A 202 -15.48 26.13 1.14
N LYS A 203 -15.12 27.35 1.58
CA LYS A 203 -15.53 28.60 0.94
C LYS A 203 -14.93 28.77 -0.47
N ASP A 204 -13.67 28.41 -0.64
CA ASP A 204 -12.96 28.53 -1.94
C ASP A 204 -11.91 27.40 -2.06
N PRO A 205 -12.30 26.20 -2.49
CA PRO A 205 -11.39 25.06 -2.62
C PRO A 205 -10.30 25.28 -3.67
N ILE A 206 -10.58 26.10 -4.66
CA ILE A 206 -9.68 26.40 -5.78
C ILE A 206 -8.62 27.41 -5.34
N GLY A 207 -9.00 28.53 -4.74
CA GLY A 207 -8.06 29.54 -4.23
C GLY A 207 -7.20 29.00 -3.10
N ASN A 208 -7.68 28.01 -2.36
CA ASN A 208 -7.01 27.42 -1.21
C ASN A 208 -6.32 26.06 -1.48
N VAL A 209 -6.01 25.73 -2.74
CA VAL A 209 -5.22 24.54 -3.09
C VAL A 209 -3.89 24.48 -2.30
N GLY A 210 -3.25 25.62 -2.08
CA GLY A 210 -2.03 25.73 -1.29
C GLY A 210 -2.19 25.38 0.20
N ILE A 211 -3.42 25.31 0.71
CA ILE A 211 -3.76 24.87 2.08
C ILE A 211 -4.00 23.37 2.08
N TRP A 212 -5.09 22.90 1.47
CA TRP A 212 -5.45 21.48 1.53
C TRP A 212 -4.46 20.57 0.81
N GLY A 213 -3.73 21.09 -0.18
CA GLY A 213 -2.65 20.37 -0.85
C GLY A 213 -1.46 19.99 0.04
N LYS A 214 -1.32 20.62 1.23
CA LYS A 214 -0.30 20.25 2.23
C LYS A 214 -0.70 19.03 3.05
N ALA A 215 -1.98 18.66 3.04
CA ALA A 215 -2.45 17.47 3.74
C ALA A 215 -1.74 16.22 3.22
N LYS A 216 -1.59 15.22 4.07
CA LYS A 216 -0.98 13.94 3.68
C LYS A 216 -1.84 13.21 2.64
N GLU A 217 -3.15 13.34 2.73
CA GLU A 217 -4.16 12.77 1.84
C GLU A 217 -5.10 13.91 1.37
N PRO A 218 -4.62 14.75 0.40
CA PRO A 218 -5.28 16.03 0.07
C PRO A 218 -6.74 15.90 -0.36
N PHE A 219 -7.06 14.95 -1.24
CA PHE A 219 -8.43 14.81 -1.75
C PHE A 219 -9.40 14.22 -0.71
N GLN A 220 -8.92 13.36 0.17
CA GLN A 220 -9.72 12.88 1.31
C GLN A 220 -9.90 14.01 2.35
N PHE A 221 -8.87 14.85 2.56
CA PHE A 221 -8.98 16.03 3.41
C PHE A 221 -9.96 17.05 2.85
N LEU A 222 -9.94 17.29 1.53
CA LEU A 222 -10.90 18.13 0.83
C LEU A 222 -12.34 17.63 1.04
N ALA A 223 -12.56 16.32 0.92
CA ALA A 223 -13.86 15.70 1.20
C ALA A 223 -14.31 15.92 2.65
N TRP A 224 -13.36 15.80 3.59
CA TRP A 224 -13.62 16.04 5.01
C TRP A 224 -13.97 17.49 5.31
N CYS A 225 -13.30 18.47 4.70
CA CYS A 225 -13.60 19.89 4.90
C CYS A 225 -15.09 20.21 4.62
N LYS A 226 -15.63 19.66 3.53
CA LYS A 226 -17.04 19.80 3.21
C LYS A 226 -17.95 19.24 4.32
N GLU A 227 -17.76 17.99 4.69
CA GLU A 227 -18.59 17.30 5.70
C GLU A 227 -18.50 17.97 7.07
N TRP A 228 -17.29 18.42 7.42
CA TRP A 228 -17.06 19.13 8.69
C TRP A 228 -17.81 20.46 8.76
N CYS A 229 -17.73 21.29 7.70
CA CYS A 229 -18.42 22.57 7.64
C CYS A 229 -19.95 22.40 7.58
N GLU A 230 -20.46 21.42 6.84
CA GLU A 230 -21.90 21.14 6.79
C GLU A 230 -22.42 20.69 8.18
N PHE A 231 -21.68 19.83 8.89
CA PHE A 231 -22.00 19.50 10.28
C PHE A 231 -21.99 20.75 11.19
N GLN A 232 -21.01 21.65 11.06
CA GLN A 232 -20.96 22.88 11.87
C GLN A 232 -22.18 23.78 11.62
N CYS A 233 -22.74 23.76 10.42
CA CYS A 233 -23.94 24.52 10.08
C CYS A 233 -25.24 23.84 10.59
N GLU A 234 -25.35 22.53 10.46
CA GLU A 234 -26.58 21.78 10.75
C GLU A 234 -26.66 21.25 12.19
N GLY A 235 -25.50 20.90 12.77
CA GLY A 235 -25.42 20.34 14.13
C GLY A 235 -25.77 18.85 14.20
N TYR A 236 -26.11 18.39 15.41
CA TYR A 236 -26.55 17.01 15.62
C TYR A 236 -27.83 16.71 14.86
N GLY A 237 -27.86 15.57 14.17
CA GLY A 237 -28.88 15.17 13.20
C GLY A 237 -28.35 15.22 11.77
N TYR A 238 -27.18 15.87 11.52
CA TYR A 238 -26.53 15.84 10.22
C TYR A 238 -26.21 14.41 9.78
N VAL A 239 -26.44 14.10 8.53
CA VAL A 239 -26.16 12.78 7.93
C VAL A 239 -24.85 12.86 7.18
N SER A 240 -23.78 12.39 7.79
CA SER A 240 -22.46 12.36 7.15
C SER A 240 -22.32 11.19 6.18
N HIS A 241 -21.77 11.48 5.00
CA HIS A 241 -21.41 10.50 3.97
C HIS A 241 -19.91 10.24 3.90
N HIS A 242 -19.12 10.80 4.83
CA HIS A 242 -17.68 10.71 4.82
C HIS A 242 -17.18 9.28 5.05
N VAL A 243 -16.15 8.90 4.31
CA VAL A 243 -15.51 7.58 4.45
C VAL A 243 -14.39 7.67 5.48
N CYS A 244 -14.70 7.30 6.73
CA CYS A 244 -13.69 7.20 7.78
C CYS A 244 -12.80 5.98 7.55
N CYS A 245 -11.56 6.20 7.12
CA CYS A 245 -10.61 5.13 6.88
C CYS A 245 -9.90 4.71 8.17
N LEU A 246 -9.99 3.44 8.52
CA LEU A 246 -9.25 2.82 9.61
C LEU A 246 -8.20 1.87 9.03
N ASP A 247 -6.96 1.95 9.53
CA ASP A 247 -5.86 1.10 9.08
C ASP A 247 -5.01 0.65 10.27
N GLY A 248 -4.51 -0.58 10.20
CA GLY A 248 -3.58 -1.12 11.19
C GLY A 248 -2.19 -0.49 11.07
N THR A 249 -1.53 -0.30 12.21
CA THR A 249 -0.13 0.11 12.22
C THR A 249 0.77 -1.11 12.19
N ASN A 250 1.52 -1.34 11.13
CA ASN A 250 2.43 -2.51 10.99
C ASN A 250 1.69 -3.86 11.00
N ASN A 251 0.65 -3.98 10.20
CA ASN A 251 -0.25 -5.12 10.12
C ASN A 251 0.44 -6.51 10.18
N GLY A 252 1.49 -6.74 9.38
CA GLY A 252 2.24 -7.99 9.40
C GLY A 252 2.86 -8.32 10.76
N TYR A 253 3.43 -7.32 11.45
CA TYR A 253 3.98 -7.52 12.80
C TYR A 253 2.89 -7.68 13.86
N GLN A 254 1.73 -7.03 13.68
CA GLN A 254 0.56 -7.21 14.55
C GLN A 254 0.05 -8.64 14.50
N HIS A 255 -0.09 -9.22 13.31
CA HIS A 255 -0.49 -10.62 13.16
C HIS A 255 0.55 -11.59 13.74
N ILE A 256 1.84 -11.32 13.58
CA ILE A 256 2.90 -12.11 14.21
C ILE A 256 2.77 -12.03 15.74
N ALA A 257 2.62 -10.83 16.31
CA ALA A 257 2.48 -10.63 17.75
C ALA A 257 1.27 -11.38 18.32
N GLY A 258 0.12 -11.30 17.63
CA GLY A 258 -1.09 -12.04 18.00
C GLY A 258 -0.90 -13.56 17.91
N LEU A 259 -0.28 -14.05 16.84
CA LEU A 259 -0.05 -15.48 16.60
C LEU A 259 0.76 -16.13 17.72
N ILE A 260 1.79 -15.43 18.23
CA ILE A 260 2.66 -15.96 19.30
C ILE A 260 2.29 -15.43 20.69
N SER A 261 1.21 -14.64 20.79
CA SER A 261 0.77 -14.01 22.05
C SER A 261 1.88 -13.26 22.78
N ASN A 262 2.76 -12.58 22.01
CA ASN A 262 3.92 -11.87 22.57
C ASN A 262 3.56 -10.43 22.95
N GLN A 263 3.47 -10.16 24.24
CA GLN A 263 3.11 -8.85 24.79
C GLN A 263 4.11 -7.74 24.45
N HIS A 264 5.41 -8.05 24.43
CA HIS A 264 6.46 -7.08 24.14
C HIS A 264 6.37 -6.58 22.68
N LEU A 265 6.18 -7.50 21.71
CA LEU A 265 5.97 -7.13 20.31
C LEU A 265 4.61 -6.42 20.12
N ALA A 266 3.55 -6.90 20.79
CA ALA A 266 2.22 -6.30 20.74
C ALA A 266 2.22 -4.82 21.19
N ASN A 267 2.99 -4.47 22.22
CA ASN A 267 3.18 -3.09 22.65
C ASN A 267 3.87 -2.24 21.56
N LYS A 268 4.92 -2.74 20.93
CA LYS A 268 5.68 -2.01 19.89
C LYS A 268 4.89 -1.71 18.63
N VAL A 269 3.85 -2.49 18.36
CA VAL A 269 3.02 -2.39 17.13
C VAL A 269 1.60 -1.91 17.40
N ASN A 270 1.34 -1.32 18.57
CA ASN A 270 0.05 -0.75 18.97
C ASN A 270 -1.12 -1.76 18.95
N LEU A 271 -0.86 -3.01 19.32
CA LEU A 271 -1.90 -4.01 19.50
C LEU A 271 -2.52 -3.94 20.92
N GLN A 272 -1.85 -3.30 21.84
CA GLN A 272 -2.32 -3.04 23.19
C GLN A 272 -2.68 -1.56 23.35
N ASN A 273 -3.59 -1.28 24.31
CA ASN A 273 -3.99 0.08 24.63
C ASN A 273 -2.83 0.77 25.37
N VAL A 274 -2.10 1.60 24.66
CA VAL A 274 -1.00 2.43 25.18
C VAL A 274 -1.35 3.91 25.05
N LYS A 275 -0.97 4.72 26.03
CA LYS A 275 -1.26 6.17 26.01
C LYS A 275 -0.64 6.89 24.81
N GLN A 276 0.59 6.50 24.44
CA GLN A 276 1.30 7.09 23.29
C GLN A 276 1.46 6.03 22.17
N PRO A 277 1.02 6.32 20.95
CA PRO A 277 1.24 5.44 19.82
C PRO A 277 2.72 5.17 19.61
N GLN A 278 3.09 3.90 19.50
CA GLN A 278 4.46 3.47 19.25
C GLN A 278 4.81 3.55 17.78
N ASP A 279 6.03 3.97 17.47
CA ASP A 279 6.55 4.01 16.11
C ASP A 279 7.70 3.02 15.92
N LEU A 280 7.36 1.81 15.50
CA LEU A 280 8.33 0.74 15.23
C LEU A 280 9.39 1.18 14.20
N TYR A 281 8.99 1.96 13.20
CA TYR A 281 9.94 2.41 12.16
C TYR A 281 11.00 3.35 12.72
N LYS A 282 10.60 4.25 13.62
CA LYS A 282 11.55 5.15 14.29
C LYS A 282 12.50 4.37 15.19
N GLN A 283 11.98 3.41 15.98
CA GLN A 283 12.82 2.57 16.83
C GLN A 283 13.86 1.79 16.01
N ILE A 284 13.48 1.23 14.86
CA ILE A 284 14.41 0.52 13.97
C ILE A 284 15.41 1.48 13.34
N LEU A 285 14.99 2.69 12.95
CA LEU A 285 15.89 3.71 12.41
C LEU A 285 16.96 4.12 13.44
N ASP A 286 16.57 4.35 14.68
CA ASP A 286 17.49 4.72 15.77
C ASP A 286 18.54 3.63 16.01
N VAL A 287 18.13 2.35 15.99
CA VAL A 287 19.06 1.21 16.08
C VAL A 287 19.95 1.13 14.84
N LEU A 288 19.42 1.33 13.63
CA LEU A 288 20.22 1.35 12.41
C LEU A 288 21.30 2.42 12.47
N LEU A 289 20.98 3.63 12.88
CA LEU A 289 21.93 4.74 13.02
C LEU A 289 22.99 4.43 14.09
N MET A 290 22.60 3.78 15.17
CA MET A 290 23.54 3.29 16.20
C MET A 290 24.50 2.24 15.62
N LEU A 291 23.99 1.23 14.90
CA LEU A 291 24.82 0.22 14.28
C LEU A 291 25.83 0.83 13.30
N LEU A 292 25.38 1.73 12.41
CA LEU A 292 26.24 2.43 11.45
C LEU A 292 27.33 3.28 12.14
N LYS A 293 27.01 3.90 13.28
CA LYS A 293 27.95 4.74 14.04
C LYS A 293 29.11 3.96 14.65
N TYR A 294 28.84 2.72 15.10
CA TYR A 294 29.83 1.90 15.79
C TYR A 294 30.57 0.94 14.89
N ASP A 295 30.07 0.66 13.70
CA ASP A 295 30.77 -0.13 12.69
C ASP A 295 31.86 0.74 12.02
N LYS A 296 33.08 0.19 11.94
CA LYS A 296 34.28 0.85 11.40
C LYS A 296 34.52 0.49 9.93
N SER A 297 33.58 -0.15 9.26
CA SER A 297 33.70 -0.48 7.84
C SER A 297 33.56 0.76 6.97
N GLU A 298 34.24 0.78 5.84
CA GLU A 298 34.14 1.86 4.84
C GLU A 298 32.66 2.10 4.44
N GLN A 299 31.86 1.04 4.30
CA GLN A 299 30.47 1.13 3.94
C GLN A 299 29.63 1.80 5.06
N ALA A 300 29.96 1.54 6.33
CA ALA A 300 29.30 2.18 7.46
C ALA A 300 29.57 3.68 7.48
N GLU A 301 30.83 4.08 7.32
CA GLU A 301 31.22 5.49 7.29
C GLU A 301 30.51 6.23 6.17
N VAL A 302 30.48 5.65 4.97
CA VAL A 302 29.81 6.20 3.80
C VAL A 302 28.31 6.42 4.03
N TRP A 303 27.60 5.47 4.62
CA TRP A 303 26.16 5.62 4.91
C TRP A 303 25.90 6.50 6.14
N TYR A 304 26.75 6.44 7.15
CA TYR A 304 26.61 7.31 8.32
C TYR A 304 26.81 8.81 7.97
N ALA A 305 27.68 9.10 7.01
CA ALA A 305 27.82 10.47 6.46
C ALA A 305 26.51 10.97 5.78
N GLN A 306 25.61 10.07 5.37
CA GLN A 306 24.31 10.38 4.79
C GLN A 306 23.13 10.18 5.77
N LYS A 307 23.39 10.14 7.07
CA LYS A 307 22.39 9.83 8.12
C LYS A 307 21.11 10.69 8.01
N ASP A 308 21.24 11.95 7.58
CA ASP A 308 20.10 12.87 7.44
C ASP A 308 19.16 12.47 6.28
N LYS A 309 19.66 11.67 5.34
CA LYS A 309 18.88 11.05 4.26
C LYS A 309 18.21 9.74 4.68
N LEU A 310 18.69 9.10 5.74
CA LEU A 310 18.11 7.89 6.32
C LEU A 310 16.90 8.26 7.18
N THR A 311 15.82 8.61 6.55
CA THR A 311 14.60 9.10 7.21
C THR A 311 13.62 7.98 7.55
N ARG A 312 12.65 8.27 8.42
CA ARG A 312 11.51 7.39 8.69
C ARG A 312 10.74 6.99 7.42
N LYS A 313 10.60 7.93 6.46
CA LYS A 313 9.95 7.69 5.16
C LYS A 313 10.69 6.61 4.37
N PHE A 314 12.01 6.69 4.35
CA PHE A 314 12.86 5.69 3.71
C PHE A 314 12.74 4.31 4.37
N ILE A 315 12.97 4.24 5.71
CA ILE A 315 13.07 2.95 6.42
C ILE A 315 11.74 2.18 6.44
N LYS A 316 10.60 2.85 6.33
CA LYS A 316 9.28 2.24 6.37
C LYS A 316 9.14 1.08 5.38
N LYS A 317 9.58 1.25 4.13
CA LYS A 317 9.39 0.22 3.10
C LYS A 317 10.30 -0.99 3.29
N PRO A 318 11.61 -0.87 3.54
CA PRO A 318 12.46 -2.00 3.91
C PRO A 318 11.92 -2.81 5.10
N VAL A 319 11.51 -2.12 6.17
CA VAL A 319 10.97 -2.78 7.37
C VAL A 319 9.67 -3.52 7.07
N LEU A 320 8.78 -2.97 6.23
CA LEU A 320 7.57 -3.65 5.78
C LEU A 320 7.86 -4.85 4.86
N MET A 321 8.98 -4.86 4.14
CA MET A 321 9.35 -5.96 3.26
C MET A 321 9.78 -7.22 4.01
N ILE A 322 10.33 -7.08 5.22
CA ILE A 322 10.93 -8.18 6.00
C ILE A 322 9.88 -9.20 6.47
N PRO A 323 8.75 -8.83 7.10
CA PRO A 323 7.71 -9.79 7.49
C PRO A 323 7.14 -10.58 6.30
N TYR A 324 7.27 -10.03 5.11
CA TYR A 324 6.85 -10.69 3.86
C TYR A 324 8.01 -11.41 3.15
N ASN A 325 9.08 -11.71 3.90
CA ASN A 325 10.20 -12.53 3.47
C ASN A 325 10.94 -12.03 2.22
N SER A 326 11.05 -10.70 2.08
CA SER A 326 11.93 -10.12 1.06
C SER A 326 13.38 -10.46 1.34
N THR A 327 14.13 -10.72 0.27
CA THR A 327 15.56 -11.00 0.38
C THR A 327 16.35 -9.71 0.59
N THR A 328 17.52 -9.80 1.23
CA THR A 328 18.51 -8.71 1.35
C THR A 328 18.80 -8.06 -0.02
N PHE A 329 18.88 -8.88 -1.08
CA PHE A 329 19.03 -8.41 -2.45
C PHE A 329 17.84 -7.54 -2.91
N GLY A 330 16.61 -7.93 -2.59
CA GLY A 330 15.40 -7.16 -2.89
C GLY A 330 15.39 -5.81 -2.17
N ILE A 331 15.81 -5.79 -0.91
CA ILE A 331 15.96 -4.55 -0.11
C ILE A 331 17.07 -3.67 -0.71
N ALA A 332 18.21 -4.24 -1.11
CA ALA A 332 19.30 -3.49 -1.74
C ALA A 332 18.87 -2.81 -3.06
N ASN A 333 18.10 -3.50 -3.89
CA ASN A 333 17.53 -2.92 -5.12
C ASN A 333 16.54 -1.78 -4.82
N TYR A 334 15.77 -1.90 -3.75
CA TYR A 334 14.90 -0.79 -3.31
C TYR A 334 15.72 0.42 -2.88
N ILE A 335 16.80 0.20 -2.10
CA ILE A 335 17.72 1.23 -1.64
C ILE A 335 18.30 1.98 -2.84
N GLU A 336 18.78 1.27 -3.84
CA GLU A 336 19.30 1.85 -5.08
C GLU A 336 18.28 2.78 -5.73
N LYS A 337 17.08 2.27 -6.01
CA LYS A 337 16.02 3.05 -6.66
C LYS A 337 15.61 4.28 -5.85
N TYR A 338 15.48 4.15 -4.53
CA TYR A 338 15.08 5.25 -3.67
C TYR A 338 16.11 6.38 -3.68
N PHE A 339 17.38 6.05 -3.44
CA PHE A 339 18.44 7.04 -3.28
C PHE A 339 18.98 7.59 -4.61
N VAL A 340 18.89 6.84 -5.70
CA VAL A 340 19.18 7.37 -7.04
C VAL A 340 18.19 8.48 -7.39
N ASN A 341 16.91 8.30 -7.07
CA ASN A 341 15.90 9.36 -7.28
C ASN A 341 16.12 10.57 -6.37
N GLU A 342 16.74 10.40 -5.21
CA GLU A 342 17.13 11.49 -4.28
C GLU A 342 18.53 12.07 -4.57
N ASN A 343 19.11 11.74 -5.74
CA ASN A 343 20.47 12.17 -6.17
C ASN A 343 21.59 11.80 -5.18
N VAL A 344 21.47 10.68 -4.49
CA VAL A 344 22.50 10.16 -3.59
C VAL A 344 23.43 9.20 -4.35
N PHE A 345 24.58 9.70 -4.84
CA PHE A 345 25.50 8.97 -5.71
C PHE A 345 26.08 7.69 -5.10
N ILE A 346 26.18 7.59 -3.78
CA ILE A 346 26.65 6.41 -3.06
C ILE A 346 25.83 5.17 -3.37
N ALA A 347 24.53 5.34 -3.61
CA ALA A 347 23.60 4.28 -3.96
C ALA A 347 23.82 3.69 -5.38
N LYS A 348 24.68 4.27 -6.21
CA LYS A 348 25.12 3.67 -7.48
C LYS A 348 26.02 2.44 -7.27
N ASN A 349 26.61 2.28 -6.07
CA ASN A 349 27.42 1.12 -5.73
C ASN A 349 26.56 0.05 -5.01
N PHE A 350 26.27 -1.03 -5.69
CA PHE A 350 25.45 -2.12 -5.16
C PHE A 350 26.01 -2.73 -3.87
N LYS A 351 27.35 -2.77 -3.69
CA LYS A 351 27.98 -3.26 -2.45
C LYS A 351 27.56 -2.42 -1.24
N ASN A 352 27.49 -1.10 -1.40
CA ASN A 352 27.03 -0.20 -0.34
C ASN A 352 25.55 -0.44 0.00
N ASN A 353 24.72 -0.64 -1.02
CA ASN A 353 23.28 -0.89 -0.84
C ASN A 353 23.03 -2.24 -0.15
N PHE A 354 23.77 -3.26 -0.55
CA PHE A 354 23.66 -4.58 0.06
C PHE A 354 24.12 -4.57 1.54
N TYR A 355 25.18 -3.81 1.84
CA TYR A 355 25.60 -3.57 3.21
C TYR A 355 24.49 -2.89 4.02
N LEU A 356 23.92 -1.77 3.53
CA LEU A 356 22.85 -1.08 4.24
C LEU A 356 21.61 -1.98 4.43
N ALA A 357 21.25 -2.78 3.43
CA ALA A 357 20.16 -3.75 3.54
C ALA A 357 20.41 -4.77 4.66
N THR A 358 21.66 -5.28 4.78
CA THR A 358 22.07 -6.19 5.84
C THR A 358 21.97 -5.52 7.22
N MET A 359 22.40 -4.26 7.33
CA MET A 359 22.30 -3.50 8.59
C MET A 359 20.84 -3.21 8.98
N ILE A 360 19.96 -2.97 8.02
CA ILE A 360 18.51 -2.83 8.27
C ILE A 360 17.94 -4.15 8.81
N GLU A 361 18.28 -5.29 8.21
CA GLU A 361 17.83 -6.60 8.71
C GLU A 361 18.33 -6.87 10.13
N GLN A 362 19.58 -6.49 10.44
CA GLN A 362 20.11 -6.60 11.81
C GLN A 362 19.38 -5.68 12.79
N ALA A 363 19.07 -4.45 12.39
CA ALA A 363 18.29 -3.53 13.22
C ALA A 363 16.89 -4.06 13.50
N VAL A 364 16.21 -4.60 12.48
CA VAL A 364 14.89 -5.25 12.65
C VAL A 364 15.00 -6.46 13.58
N LYS A 365 16.00 -7.32 13.41
CA LYS A 365 16.21 -8.47 14.26
C LYS A 365 16.50 -8.07 15.72
N TYR A 366 17.19 -6.96 15.93
CA TYR A 366 17.45 -6.44 17.26
C TYR A 366 16.18 -5.91 17.94
N VAL A 367 15.34 -5.18 17.20
CA VAL A 367 14.11 -4.55 17.74
C VAL A 367 12.98 -5.58 17.86
N THR A 368 12.87 -6.53 16.93
CA THR A 368 11.79 -7.53 16.87
C THR A 368 12.32 -8.95 16.67
N PRO A 369 13.12 -9.48 17.60
CA PRO A 369 13.73 -10.81 17.46
C PRO A 369 12.70 -11.93 17.31
N GLU A 370 11.55 -11.80 17.98
CA GLU A 370 10.47 -12.78 17.95
C GLU A 370 9.86 -12.92 16.54
N SER A 371 9.75 -11.81 15.82
CA SER A 371 9.25 -11.82 14.45
C SER A 371 10.17 -12.60 13.52
N TYR A 372 11.48 -12.47 13.71
CA TYR A 372 12.46 -13.21 12.93
C TYR A 372 12.40 -14.72 13.18
N GLU A 373 12.20 -15.14 14.43
CA GLU A 373 12.03 -16.54 14.79
C GLU A 373 10.77 -17.16 14.15
N VAL A 374 9.65 -16.45 14.15
CA VAL A 374 8.43 -16.89 13.50
C VAL A 374 8.62 -17.07 11.99
N LEU A 375 9.26 -16.10 11.33
CA LEU A 375 9.53 -16.18 9.90
C LEU A 375 10.43 -17.37 9.56
N LYS A 376 11.47 -17.61 10.37
CA LYS A 376 12.36 -18.76 10.23
C LYS A 376 11.64 -20.08 10.44
N TYR A 377 10.75 -20.14 11.44
CA TYR A 377 9.92 -21.31 11.69
C TYR A 377 9.02 -21.62 10.48
N LEU A 378 8.31 -20.63 9.94
CA LEU A 378 7.45 -20.79 8.76
C LEU A 378 8.26 -21.26 7.53
N GLN A 379 9.45 -20.68 7.30
CA GLN A 379 10.34 -21.13 6.22
C GLN A 379 10.77 -22.59 6.39
N THR A 380 11.15 -22.98 7.60
CA THR A 380 11.55 -24.35 7.91
C THR A 380 10.42 -25.33 7.70
N THR A 381 9.20 -24.95 8.12
CA THR A 381 7.98 -25.71 7.88
C THR A 381 7.76 -25.93 6.38
N ALA A 382 7.88 -24.86 5.57
CA ALA A 382 7.76 -24.99 4.12
C ALA A 382 8.80 -25.94 3.49
N LEU A 383 10.03 -25.92 4.01
CA LEU A 383 11.08 -26.84 3.55
C LEU A 383 10.77 -28.31 3.88
N CYS A 384 10.06 -28.59 4.99
CA CYS A 384 9.59 -29.94 5.32
C CYS A 384 8.55 -30.42 4.30
N PHE A 385 7.55 -29.59 3.96
CA PHE A 385 6.55 -29.93 2.93
C PHE A 385 7.19 -30.10 1.54
N ASN A 386 8.22 -29.36 1.22
CA ASN A 386 8.97 -29.49 -0.04
C ASN A 386 9.56 -30.87 -0.28
N LYS A 387 9.81 -31.66 0.78
CA LYS A 387 10.32 -33.04 0.64
C LYS A 387 9.28 -33.96 -0.01
N GLU A 388 8.00 -33.72 0.23
CA GLU A 388 6.91 -34.51 -0.31
C GLU A 388 6.45 -34.04 -1.72
N ASN A 389 7.04 -32.98 -2.26
CA ASN A 389 6.67 -32.37 -3.54
C ASN A 389 5.17 -32.01 -3.62
N LYS A 390 4.57 -31.57 -2.51
CA LYS A 390 3.17 -31.16 -2.44
C LYS A 390 3.02 -29.67 -2.20
N PRO A 391 1.99 -29.02 -2.75
CA PRO A 391 1.65 -27.64 -2.40
C PRO A 391 1.22 -27.56 -0.93
N ILE A 392 1.59 -26.48 -0.25
CA ILE A 392 1.19 -26.20 1.12
C ILE A 392 -0.24 -25.66 1.11
N SER A 393 -1.11 -26.20 1.96
CA SER A 393 -2.46 -25.70 2.19
C SER A 393 -2.77 -25.57 3.67
N TRP A 394 -3.63 -24.62 4.02
CA TRP A 394 -4.10 -24.40 5.38
C TRP A 394 -5.46 -23.71 5.40
N HIS A 395 -6.19 -23.85 6.49
CA HIS A 395 -7.41 -23.09 6.73
C HIS A 395 -7.12 -21.88 7.60
N THR A 396 -7.73 -20.75 7.25
CA THR A 396 -7.69 -19.54 8.04
C THR A 396 -8.72 -19.57 9.18
N PRO A 397 -8.64 -18.68 10.18
CA PRO A 397 -9.67 -18.57 11.22
C PRO A 397 -11.09 -18.31 10.70
N SER A 398 -11.25 -17.72 9.51
CA SER A 398 -12.55 -17.54 8.85
C SER A 398 -13.04 -18.75 8.06
N GLY A 399 -12.32 -19.89 8.11
CA GLY A 399 -12.62 -21.11 7.36
C GLY A 399 -12.14 -21.13 5.91
N PHE A 400 -11.51 -20.04 5.42
CA PHE A 400 -11.03 -19.97 4.03
C PHE A 400 -9.84 -20.91 3.81
N LEU A 401 -9.95 -21.84 2.85
CA LEU A 401 -8.86 -22.72 2.45
C LEU A 401 -7.88 -21.95 1.53
N VAL A 402 -6.66 -21.79 2.00
CA VAL A 402 -5.54 -21.25 1.20
C VAL A 402 -4.72 -22.41 0.68
N GLN A 403 -4.43 -22.40 -0.62
CA GLN A 403 -3.51 -23.37 -1.23
C GLN A 403 -2.47 -22.66 -2.07
N GLN A 404 -1.20 -22.88 -1.74
CA GLN A 404 -0.08 -22.25 -2.39
C GLN A 404 0.38 -23.06 -3.61
N ASN A 405 -0.24 -22.83 -4.74
CA ASN A 405 -0.01 -23.57 -5.99
C ASN A 405 1.19 -23.03 -6.77
N TYR A 406 2.40 -23.13 -6.20
CA TYR A 406 3.63 -22.75 -6.88
C TYR A 406 4.26 -23.96 -7.57
N TYR A 407 3.89 -24.14 -8.82
CA TYR A 407 4.45 -25.18 -9.67
C TYR A 407 5.61 -24.64 -10.51
N LYS A 408 6.50 -25.55 -10.96
CA LYS A 408 7.50 -25.20 -11.94
C LYS A 408 6.83 -24.87 -13.27
N ASN A 409 7.40 -23.92 -13.98
CA ASN A 409 6.94 -23.58 -15.34
C ASN A 409 7.90 -24.14 -16.37
N ASP A 410 7.37 -24.87 -17.34
CA ASP A 410 8.07 -25.15 -18.57
C ASP A 410 7.96 -23.94 -19.50
N VAL A 411 9.10 -23.35 -19.83
CA VAL A 411 9.15 -22.16 -20.69
C VAL A 411 9.39 -22.59 -22.12
N LYS A 412 8.34 -22.55 -22.95
CA LYS A 412 8.46 -22.72 -24.42
C LYS A 412 8.74 -21.37 -25.06
N VAL A 413 9.88 -21.25 -25.73
CA VAL A 413 10.23 -20.04 -26.46
C VAL A 413 9.77 -20.18 -27.91
N VAL A 414 8.75 -19.41 -28.28
CA VAL A 414 8.27 -19.36 -29.68
C VAL A 414 8.82 -18.10 -30.34
N LYS A 415 9.56 -18.29 -31.43
CA LYS A 415 10.01 -17.19 -32.27
C LYS A 415 8.93 -16.89 -33.31
N THR A 416 8.36 -15.70 -33.24
CA THR A 416 7.37 -15.23 -34.22
C THR A 416 7.95 -14.08 -35.04
N LYS A 417 7.56 -13.99 -36.31
CA LYS A 417 7.73 -12.78 -37.12
C LYS A 417 6.37 -12.11 -37.23
N LEU A 418 6.18 -11.01 -36.45
CA LEU A 418 5.03 -10.12 -36.59
C LEU A 418 5.53 -8.89 -37.37
N SER A 419 5.04 -8.69 -38.57
CA SER A 419 5.49 -7.60 -39.44
C SER A 419 7.01 -7.72 -39.76
N ASN A 420 7.77 -6.65 -39.66
CA ASN A 420 9.20 -6.61 -39.93
C ASN A 420 10.10 -6.88 -38.71
N SER A 421 9.53 -7.20 -37.55
CA SER A 421 10.29 -7.50 -36.36
C SER A 421 10.16 -8.96 -35.91
N SER A 422 11.27 -9.55 -35.44
CA SER A 422 11.24 -10.87 -34.81
C SER A 422 10.99 -10.71 -33.31
N MET A 423 9.94 -11.34 -32.80
CA MET A 423 9.59 -11.36 -31.40
C MET A 423 9.80 -12.76 -30.79
N ARG A 424 10.37 -12.84 -29.61
CA ARG A 424 10.44 -14.08 -28.84
C ARG A 424 9.32 -14.05 -27.80
N LEU A 425 8.36 -14.94 -27.89
CA LEU A 425 7.31 -15.15 -26.93
C LEU A 425 7.73 -16.28 -25.99
N HIS A 426 7.69 -16.01 -24.70
CA HIS A 426 7.89 -17.00 -23.65
C HIS A 426 6.52 -17.49 -23.18
N LEU A 427 6.13 -18.69 -23.59
CA LEU A 427 4.90 -19.34 -23.14
C LEU A 427 5.23 -20.15 -21.89
N ASN A 428 4.61 -19.81 -20.79
CA ASN A 428 4.75 -20.52 -19.52
C ASN A 428 3.62 -21.54 -19.38
N GLU A 429 3.95 -22.82 -19.43
CA GLU A 429 3.03 -23.91 -19.11
C GLU A 429 3.38 -24.41 -17.70
N PRO A 430 2.46 -24.34 -16.71
CA PRO A 430 2.75 -24.87 -15.39
C PRO A 430 2.81 -26.39 -15.41
N ASP A 431 3.93 -26.96 -14.97
CA ASP A 431 4.05 -28.39 -14.69
C ASP A 431 3.43 -28.69 -13.31
N THR A 432 2.16 -29.08 -13.29
CA THR A 432 1.43 -29.36 -12.06
C THR A 432 1.93 -30.60 -11.30
N THR A 433 2.89 -31.33 -11.84
CA THR A 433 3.50 -32.50 -11.18
C THR A 433 4.69 -32.11 -10.30
N MET A 434 5.28 -30.92 -10.50
CA MET A 434 6.50 -30.49 -9.84
C MET A 434 6.32 -29.14 -9.12
N VAL A 435 6.39 -29.14 -7.79
CA VAL A 435 6.36 -27.92 -7.00
C VAL A 435 7.67 -27.14 -7.14
N ASP A 436 7.60 -25.83 -7.33
CA ASP A 436 8.73 -24.92 -7.20
C ASP A 436 9.07 -24.73 -5.72
N LYS A 437 9.96 -25.58 -5.21
CA LYS A 437 10.36 -25.65 -3.82
C LYS A 437 10.90 -24.33 -3.27
N ARG A 438 11.65 -23.59 -4.09
CA ARG A 438 12.23 -22.30 -3.71
C ARG A 438 11.14 -21.26 -3.55
N ARG A 439 10.28 -21.14 -4.55
CA ARG A 439 9.19 -20.18 -4.56
C ARG A 439 8.18 -20.47 -3.45
N GLN A 440 7.89 -21.76 -3.17
CA GLN A 440 7.02 -22.18 -2.09
C GLN A 440 7.59 -21.77 -0.72
N ALA A 441 8.85 -22.05 -0.45
CA ALA A 441 9.49 -21.69 0.83
C ALA A 441 9.61 -20.18 1.03
N GLN A 442 9.89 -19.42 -0.03
CA GLN A 442 9.97 -17.97 0.03
C GLN A 442 8.60 -17.31 0.20
N GLY A 443 7.56 -17.82 -0.46
CA GLY A 443 6.22 -17.23 -0.44
C GLY A 443 5.39 -17.63 0.79
N PHE A 444 5.68 -18.74 1.45
CA PHE A 444 4.83 -19.24 2.53
C PHE A 444 4.67 -18.28 3.70
N PRO A 445 5.72 -17.67 4.29
CA PRO A 445 5.57 -16.76 5.40
C PRO A 445 4.65 -15.57 5.06
N SER A 446 4.85 -14.94 3.91
CA SER A 446 4.03 -13.80 3.52
C SER A 446 2.59 -14.18 3.23
N ASN A 447 2.35 -15.28 2.53
CA ASN A 447 0.99 -15.74 2.22
C ASN A 447 0.23 -16.16 3.47
N TYR A 448 0.92 -16.77 4.45
CA TYR A 448 0.35 -17.12 5.73
C TYR A 448 -0.11 -15.88 6.51
N ILE A 449 0.74 -14.88 6.65
CA ILE A 449 0.40 -13.61 7.32
C ILE A 449 -0.72 -12.86 6.58
N HIS A 450 -0.68 -12.81 5.24
CA HIS A 450 -1.74 -12.19 4.44
C HIS A 450 -3.08 -12.91 4.59
N SER A 451 -3.08 -14.22 4.79
CA SER A 451 -4.31 -14.97 5.00
C SER A 451 -4.94 -14.72 6.39
N LEU A 452 -4.10 -14.47 7.41
CA LEU A 452 -4.59 -14.05 8.73
C LEU A 452 -5.21 -12.64 8.68
N ASP A 453 -4.57 -11.72 7.97
CA ASP A 453 -5.07 -10.39 7.68
C ASP A 453 -6.45 -10.44 6.97
N ALA A 454 -6.56 -11.26 5.93
CA ALA A 454 -7.82 -11.49 5.22
C ALA A 454 -8.91 -12.06 6.14
N ALA A 455 -8.58 -13.06 6.95
CA ALA A 455 -9.52 -13.66 7.89
C ALA A 455 -10.01 -12.65 8.95
N HIS A 456 -9.11 -11.82 9.48
CA HIS A 456 -9.47 -10.74 10.39
C HIS A 456 -10.45 -9.75 9.74
N CYS A 457 -10.19 -9.33 8.50
CA CYS A 457 -11.10 -8.46 7.75
C CYS A 457 -12.49 -9.11 7.56
N HIS A 458 -12.56 -10.40 7.17
CA HIS A 458 -13.83 -11.11 6.98
C HIS A 458 -14.65 -11.16 8.27
N MET A 459 -14.00 -11.57 9.36
CA MET A 459 -14.67 -11.72 10.67
C MET A 459 -15.13 -10.35 11.20
N SER A 460 -14.30 -9.31 11.06
CA SER A 460 -14.64 -7.94 11.49
C SER A 460 -15.83 -7.37 10.71
N LEU A 461 -15.87 -7.55 9.38
CA LEU A 461 -17.00 -7.11 8.57
C LEU A 461 -18.32 -7.82 8.94
N VAL A 462 -18.25 -9.14 9.15
CA VAL A 462 -19.41 -9.91 9.57
C VAL A 462 -19.89 -9.51 10.96
N GLU A 463 -18.97 -9.24 11.89
CA GLU A 463 -19.34 -8.78 13.23
C GLU A 463 -19.93 -7.36 13.20
N ALA A 464 -19.27 -6.41 12.52
CA ALA A 464 -19.76 -5.05 12.38
C ALA A 464 -21.16 -4.98 11.73
N SER A 465 -21.50 -5.94 10.86
CA SER A 465 -22.83 -5.97 10.22
C SER A 465 -23.98 -6.35 11.16
N LYS A 466 -23.70 -6.72 12.41
CA LYS A 466 -24.73 -7.04 13.42
C LYS A 466 -25.16 -5.83 14.24
N HIS A 467 -24.38 -4.75 14.16
CA HIS A 467 -24.58 -3.48 14.88
C HIS A 467 -24.89 -2.35 13.90
#